data_7b1479731eb9bbaf1b7e108d477ed875
#
_entry.id   7b1479731eb9bbaf1b7e108d477ed875
#
_cell.length_a   1.000
_cell.length_b   1.000
_cell.length_c   1.000
_cell.angle_alpha   90.00
_cell.angle_beta   90.00
_cell.angle_gamma   90.00
#
_symmetry.space_group_name_H-M   'P 1'
#
loop_
_entity.id
_entity.type
_entity.pdbx_description
1 polymer ?
#
loop_
_entity_poly.entity_id
_entity_poly.type
_entity_poly.pdbx_seq_one_letter_code
_entity_poly.pdbx_strand_id
1 'polypeptide(L)'
;EFRRVLFRSDFSHSTRLAAVADSVGLKQPQLLQSMYIFKQPRIGGEVTCHVDHTYLWTEPQSVIGFWFAIDDATTQNGCMWALPGGHRIPVKTRNRLTPDRKSTYNEVLDSTPYPTEGLVPLEAERGTLILLNGTLPHRSGANTSDKPRHAYTIHAIDGTANYPDDNWLLTNDKKLTTIVNHILASAFRE
;
A
#
# COMPACT_ATOMS: atom_id res chain seq x y z
N GLU A 1 10.33 22.15 5.82
CA GLU A 1 9.10 21.33 5.76
C GLU A 1 8.50 21.33 4.33
N PHE A 2 8.41 22.45 3.69
CA PHE A 2 7.88 22.60 2.32
C PHE A 2 8.64 21.75 1.28
N ARG A 3 9.97 21.68 1.36
CA ARG A 3 10.80 20.88 0.44
C ARG A 3 10.59 19.37 0.59
N ARG A 4 10.28 18.87 1.81
CA ARG A 4 10.00 17.44 2.05
C ARG A 4 8.67 16.99 1.45
N VAL A 5 7.68 17.87 1.45
CA VAL A 5 6.37 17.59 0.83
C VAL A 5 6.50 17.54 -0.69
N LEU A 6 7.21 18.50 -1.30
CA LEU A 6 7.46 18.52 -2.75
C LEU A 6 8.23 17.27 -3.21
N PHE A 7 9.30 16.88 -2.50
CA PHE A 7 10.08 15.70 -2.87
C PHE A 7 9.25 14.41 -2.86
N ARG A 8 8.39 14.21 -1.86
CA ARG A 8 7.49 13.04 -1.82
C ARG A 8 6.48 13.08 -2.96
N SER A 9 5.92 14.26 -3.25
CA SER A 9 5.01 14.46 -4.36
C SER A 9 5.69 14.13 -5.68
N ASP A 10 6.85 14.70 -5.96
CA ASP A 10 7.60 14.47 -7.19
C ASP A 10 7.96 13.00 -7.39
N PHE A 11 8.40 12.32 -6.32
CA PHE A 11 8.67 10.89 -6.35
C PHE A 11 7.41 10.08 -6.65
N SER A 12 6.32 10.35 -5.93
CA SER A 12 5.07 9.59 -6.03
C SER A 12 4.34 9.80 -7.36
N HIS A 13 4.62 10.90 -8.08
CA HIS A 13 4.07 11.21 -9.40
C HIS A 13 5.12 11.04 -10.52
N SER A 14 6.21 10.34 -10.25
CA SER A 14 7.24 10.15 -11.25
C SER A 14 6.77 9.29 -12.42
N THR A 15 7.28 9.57 -13.61
CA THR A 15 7.00 8.78 -14.82
C THR A 15 7.40 7.31 -14.68
N ARG A 16 8.44 7.03 -13.88
CA ARG A 16 8.86 5.65 -13.57
C ARG A 16 7.78 4.91 -12.79
N LEU A 17 7.21 5.55 -11.77
CA LEU A 17 6.13 4.93 -10.98
C LEU A 17 4.87 4.76 -11.82
N ALA A 18 4.55 5.73 -12.68
CA ALA A 18 3.46 5.62 -13.64
C ALA A 18 3.63 4.41 -14.57
N ALA A 19 4.82 4.19 -15.12
CA ALA A 19 5.11 3.05 -15.98
C ALA A 19 4.98 1.71 -15.24
N VAL A 20 5.41 1.66 -13.97
CA VAL A 20 5.21 0.46 -13.12
C VAL A 20 3.72 0.22 -12.86
N ALA A 21 2.96 1.25 -12.53
CA ALA A 21 1.51 1.15 -12.30
C ALA A 21 0.77 0.64 -13.55
N ASP A 22 1.12 1.14 -14.73
CA ASP A 22 0.58 0.67 -16.00
C ASP A 22 0.94 -0.81 -16.26
N SER A 23 2.18 -1.20 -16.00
CA SER A 23 2.66 -2.59 -16.21
C SER A 23 1.94 -3.63 -15.34
N VAL A 24 1.38 -3.23 -14.20
CA VAL A 24 0.55 -4.09 -13.33
C VAL A 24 -0.95 -3.94 -13.58
N GLY A 25 -1.34 -3.23 -14.65
CA GLY A 25 -2.70 -3.18 -15.15
C GLY A 25 -3.59 -2.09 -14.56
N LEU A 26 -3.05 -1.10 -13.85
CA LEU A 26 -3.81 0.07 -13.41
C LEU A 26 -4.02 1.02 -14.60
N LYS A 27 -5.22 1.07 -15.15
CA LYS A 27 -5.53 1.86 -16.37
C LYS A 27 -5.50 3.37 -16.13
N GLN A 28 -5.94 3.80 -14.95
CA GLN A 28 -5.97 5.20 -14.51
C GLN A 28 -5.44 5.28 -13.09
N PRO A 29 -4.13 5.05 -12.87
CA PRO A 29 -3.58 4.93 -11.53
C PRO A 29 -3.78 6.22 -10.72
N GLN A 30 -4.47 6.11 -9.60
CA GLN A 30 -4.72 7.18 -8.65
C GLN A 30 -4.07 6.87 -7.31
N LEU A 31 -3.36 7.86 -6.75
CA LEU A 31 -2.75 7.75 -5.43
C LEU A 31 -3.81 7.96 -4.35
N LEU A 32 -3.94 7.00 -3.44
CA LEU A 32 -4.79 7.10 -2.26
C LEU A 32 -4.03 7.67 -1.07
N GLN A 33 -2.93 7.05 -0.72
CA GLN A 33 -2.13 7.43 0.44
C GLN A 33 -0.66 7.09 0.25
N SER A 34 0.16 7.72 1.06
CA SER A 34 1.56 7.32 1.24
C SER A 34 1.91 7.30 2.73
N MET A 35 2.80 6.39 3.10
CA MET A 35 3.26 6.23 4.47
C MET A 35 4.78 6.13 4.50
N TYR A 36 5.41 6.80 5.45
CA TYR A 36 6.79 6.52 5.82
C TYR A 36 6.77 5.65 7.08
N ILE A 37 7.28 4.43 6.96
CA ILE A 37 7.24 3.43 8.01
C ILE A 37 8.58 3.42 8.74
N PHE A 38 8.55 3.78 10.02
CA PHE A 38 9.69 3.73 10.92
C PHE A 38 9.65 2.44 11.73
N LYS A 39 10.58 1.54 11.46
CA LYS A 39 10.77 0.34 12.29
C LYS A 39 12.13 0.42 12.96
N GLN A 40 12.17 1.14 14.07
CA GLN A 40 13.39 1.45 14.81
C GLN A 40 14.00 0.20 15.44
N PRO A 41 15.34 0.18 15.65
CA PRO A 41 16.02 -0.91 16.33
C PRO A 41 15.37 -1.23 17.68
N ARG A 42 15.14 -2.51 17.95
CA ARG A 42 14.65 -3.04 19.22
C ARG A 42 13.23 -2.66 19.66
N ILE A 43 12.64 -1.58 19.07
CA ILE A 43 11.30 -1.09 19.45
C ILE A 43 10.29 -1.09 18.30
N GLY A 44 10.73 -1.33 17.07
CA GLY A 44 9.82 -1.41 15.92
C GLY A 44 8.89 -2.61 16.06
N GLY A 45 7.60 -2.35 16.30
CA GLY A 45 6.59 -3.36 16.58
C GLY A 45 6.23 -4.25 15.38
N GLU A 46 5.51 -5.32 15.66
CA GLU A 46 4.91 -6.18 14.65
C GLU A 46 3.76 -5.46 13.92
N VAL A 47 3.57 -5.79 12.64
CA VAL A 47 2.34 -5.53 11.89
C VAL A 47 1.68 -6.88 11.65
N THR A 48 0.48 -7.05 12.20
CA THR A 48 -0.30 -8.29 12.11
C THR A 48 -0.72 -8.59 10.67
N CYS A 49 -1.04 -9.86 10.41
CA CYS A 49 -1.43 -10.30 9.08
C CYS A 49 -2.74 -9.63 8.63
N HIS A 50 -2.70 -9.00 7.48
CA HIS A 50 -3.81 -8.28 6.89
C HIS A 50 -3.70 -8.24 5.37
N VAL A 51 -4.70 -7.68 4.72
CA VAL A 51 -4.70 -7.30 3.31
C VAL A 51 -5.04 -5.82 3.22
N ASP A 52 -4.39 -5.09 2.33
CA ASP A 52 -4.59 -3.63 2.18
C ASP A 52 -6.01 -3.28 1.76
N HIS A 53 -6.63 -4.16 0.97
CA HIS A 53 -7.99 -3.98 0.48
C HIS A 53 -9.03 -3.88 1.61
N THR A 54 -8.77 -4.48 2.78
CA THR A 54 -9.60 -4.28 3.98
C THR A 54 -9.84 -2.81 4.28
N TYR A 55 -8.82 -1.98 4.09
CA TYR A 55 -8.82 -0.55 4.46
C TYR A 55 -9.05 0.36 3.27
N LEU A 56 -8.71 -0.08 2.06
CA LEU A 56 -8.72 0.70 0.82
C LEU A 56 -9.62 0.00 -0.20
N TRP A 57 -10.90 -0.16 0.16
CA TRP A 57 -11.86 -0.93 -0.62
C TRP A 57 -12.18 -0.27 -1.96
N THR A 58 -12.14 -1.05 -3.04
CA THR A 58 -12.58 -0.65 -4.38
C THR A 58 -13.42 -1.74 -5.03
N GLU A 59 -14.30 -1.35 -5.96
CA GLU A 59 -15.13 -2.28 -6.72
C GLU A 59 -15.02 -1.96 -8.22
N PRO A 60 -14.39 -2.86 -9.02
CA PRO A 60 -13.68 -4.07 -8.62
C PRO A 60 -12.42 -3.78 -7.79
N GLN A 61 -11.89 -4.83 -7.15
CA GLN A 61 -10.66 -4.75 -6.36
C GLN A 61 -9.48 -4.34 -7.23
N SER A 62 -8.80 -3.24 -6.89
CA SER A 62 -7.76 -2.65 -7.72
C SER A 62 -6.55 -2.12 -6.95
N VAL A 63 -6.54 -2.23 -5.62
CA VAL A 63 -5.45 -1.68 -4.79
C VAL A 63 -4.14 -2.41 -5.07
N ILE A 64 -3.09 -1.63 -5.29
CA ILE A 64 -1.70 -2.09 -5.36
C ILE A 64 -0.86 -1.27 -4.38
N GLY A 65 -0.14 -1.96 -3.50
CA GLY A 65 0.87 -1.39 -2.63
C GLY A 65 2.23 -1.34 -3.33
N PHE A 66 2.87 -0.17 -3.30
CA PHE A 66 4.25 0.05 -3.77
C PHE A 66 5.11 0.28 -2.54
N TRP A 67 5.86 -0.72 -2.14
CA TRP A 67 6.69 -0.68 -0.94
C TRP A 67 8.17 -0.52 -1.32
N PHE A 68 8.78 0.56 -0.89
CA PHE A 68 10.19 0.89 -1.18
C PHE A 68 11.05 0.69 0.06
N ALA A 69 12.07 -0.15 -0.04
CA ALA A 69 13.07 -0.32 0.99
C ALA A 69 13.97 0.92 1.09
N ILE A 70 13.87 1.66 2.18
CA ILE A 70 14.79 2.78 2.48
C ILE A 70 16.06 2.26 3.16
N ASP A 71 15.93 1.20 3.95
CA ASP A 71 17.01 0.43 4.52
C ASP A 71 16.88 -1.02 4.05
N ASP A 72 17.95 -1.81 4.18
CA ASP A 72 17.89 -3.25 3.96
C ASP A 72 16.84 -3.86 4.90
N ALA A 73 15.99 -4.70 4.37
CA ALA A 73 14.95 -5.41 5.11
C ALA A 73 15.31 -6.89 5.21
N THR A 74 15.48 -7.36 6.43
CA THR A 74 15.82 -8.75 6.74
C THR A 74 14.83 -9.33 7.74
N THR A 75 14.86 -10.65 7.90
CA THR A 75 14.03 -11.32 8.92
C THR A 75 14.31 -10.82 10.34
N GLN A 76 15.53 -10.34 10.62
CA GLN A 76 15.92 -9.84 11.93
C GLN A 76 15.43 -8.43 12.23
N ASN A 77 15.37 -7.54 11.21
CA ASN A 77 14.93 -6.17 11.41
C ASN A 77 13.47 -5.94 11.00
N GLY A 78 12.72 -7.02 10.76
CA GLY A 78 11.29 -6.98 10.52
C GLY A 78 10.92 -6.72 9.06
N CYS A 79 11.49 -7.48 8.12
CA CYS A 79 11.02 -7.51 6.73
C CYS A 79 9.55 -7.92 6.65
N MET A 80 8.95 -7.71 5.51
CA MET A 80 7.60 -8.22 5.24
C MET A 80 7.64 -9.73 5.03
N TRP A 81 6.49 -10.35 5.26
CA TRP A 81 6.17 -11.74 4.94
C TRP A 81 4.88 -11.76 4.18
N ALA A 82 4.78 -12.55 3.14
CA ALA A 82 3.57 -12.67 2.35
C ALA A 82 3.23 -14.15 2.09
N LEU A 83 1.95 -14.41 1.85
CA LEU A 83 1.45 -15.73 1.53
C LEU A 83 1.40 -15.91 0.00
N PRO A 84 2.31 -16.70 -0.61
CA PRO A 84 2.28 -16.94 -2.06
C PRO A 84 0.92 -17.49 -2.52
N GLY A 85 0.34 -16.85 -3.54
CA GLY A 85 -1.00 -17.22 -4.03
C GLY A 85 -2.17 -16.77 -3.15
N GLY A 86 -1.90 -16.17 -1.99
CA GLY A 86 -2.91 -15.76 -1.00
C GLY A 86 -3.85 -14.65 -1.49
N HIS A 87 -3.48 -13.91 -2.54
CA HIS A 87 -4.35 -12.91 -3.18
C HIS A 87 -5.66 -13.51 -3.75
N ARG A 88 -5.76 -14.83 -3.86
CA ARG A 88 -6.97 -15.55 -4.29
C ARG A 88 -7.92 -15.87 -3.13
N ILE A 89 -7.48 -15.69 -1.89
CA ILE A 89 -8.33 -15.85 -0.71
C ILE A 89 -9.28 -14.65 -0.66
N PRO A 90 -10.59 -14.87 -0.50
CA PRO A 90 -11.53 -13.77 -0.35
C PRO A 90 -11.16 -12.85 0.80
N VAL A 91 -11.38 -11.55 0.63
CA VAL A 91 -11.16 -10.58 1.71
C VAL A 91 -12.11 -10.88 2.87
N LYS A 92 -11.57 -10.93 4.08
CA LYS A 92 -12.27 -11.41 5.26
C LYS A 92 -12.89 -10.31 6.10
N THR A 93 -12.41 -9.08 5.93
CA THR A 93 -12.84 -7.94 6.73
C THR A 93 -12.82 -6.69 5.88
N ARG A 94 -13.81 -5.82 6.06
CA ARG A 94 -13.85 -4.49 5.47
C ARG A 94 -13.89 -3.44 6.57
N ASN A 95 -12.97 -2.50 6.57
CA ASN A 95 -12.99 -1.35 7.47
C ASN A 95 -13.86 -0.24 6.87
N ARG A 96 -14.88 0.20 7.61
CA ARG A 96 -15.87 1.18 7.15
C ARG A 96 -16.03 2.30 8.15
N LEU A 97 -16.41 3.47 7.66
CA LEU A 97 -16.88 4.56 8.51
C LEU A 97 -18.21 4.19 9.18
N THR A 98 -18.38 4.63 10.41
CA THR A 98 -19.69 4.62 11.06
C THR A 98 -20.67 5.57 10.34
N PRO A 99 -22.01 5.35 10.44
CA PRO A 99 -22.98 6.23 9.79
C PRO A 99 -22.84 7.71 10.17
N ASP A 100 -22.38 8.01 11.38
CA ASP A 100 -22.10 9.37 11.85
C ASP A 100 -20.73 9.92 11.40
N ARG A 101 -19.95 9.10 10.67
CA ARG A 101 -18.60 9.39 10.12
C ARG A 101 -17.55 9.82 11.14
N LYS A 102 -17.75 9.52 12.43
CA LYS A 102 -16.83 9.90 13.52
C LYS A 102 -15.84 8.80 13.89
N SER A 103 -16.11 7.57 13.49
CA SER A 103 -15.31 6.41 13.85
C SER A 103 -15.31 5.41 12.69
N THR A 104 -14.58 4.32 12.86
CA THR A 104 -14.57 3.18 11.94
C THR A 104 -14.92 1.90 12.67
N TYR A 105 -15.42 0.93 11.94
CA TYR A 105 -15.63 -0.43 12.42
C TYR A 105 -15.21 -1.44 11.36
N ASN A 106 -14.92 -2.65 11.81
CA ASN A 106 -14.62 -3.75 10.91
C ASN A 106 -15.89 -4.58 10.67
N GLU A 107 -16.40 -4.54 9.46
CA GLU A 107 -17.39 -5.49 8.98
C GLU A 107 -16.70 -6.83 8.73
N VAL A 108 -17.08 -7.87 9.47
CA VAL A 108 -16.52 -9.21 9.32
C VAL A 108 -17.28 -9.94 8.24
N LEU A 109 -16.61 -10.24 7.13
CA LEU A 109 -17.14 -11.00 5.99
C LEU A 109 -16.90 -12.51 6.16
N ASP A 110 -15.75 -12.86 6.77
CA ASP A 110 -15.35 -14.22 7.14
C ASP A 110 -14.54 -14.15 8.43
N SER A 111 -14.97 -14.85 9.46
CA SER A 111 -14.32 -14.86 10.77
C SER A 111 -13.09 -15.78 10.86
N THR A 112 -12.80 -16.57 9.84
CA THR A 112 -11.62 -17.43 9.83
C THR A 112 -10.35 -16.59 9.64
N PRO A 113 -9.25 -16.86 10.35
CA PRO A 113 -8.01 -16.12 10.17
C PRO A 113 -7.38 -16.38 8.79
N TYR A 114 -6.55 -15.45 8.30
CA TYR A 114 -5.67 -15.77 7.18
C TYR A 114 -4.67 -16.84 7.59
N PRO A 115 -4.34 -17.80 6.68
CA PRO A 115 -3.30 -18.79 6.97
C PRO A 115 -1.95 -18.09 7.27
N THR A 116 -1.29 -18.56 8.31
CA THR A 116 0.08 -18.10 8.64
C THR A 116 1.14 -19.13 8.22
N GLU A 117 0.72 -20.37 8.00
CA GLU A 117 1.56 -21.41 7.41
C GLU A 117 1.80 -21.10 5.93
N GLY A 118 3.05 -21.28 5.48
CA GLY A 118 3.43 -20.99 4.09
C GLY A 118 3.77 -19.53 3.81
N LEU A 119 3.77 -18.64 4.81
CA LEU A 119 4.30 -17.30 4.64
C LEU A 119 5.80 -17.36 4.32
N VAL A 120 6.22 -16.59 3.32
CA VAL A 120 7.62 -16.45 2.94
C VAL A 120 8.15 -15.05 3.27
N PRO A 121 9.41 -14.91 3.71
CA PRO A 121 10.00 -13.60 3.96
C PRO A 121 10.26 -12.87 2.64
N LEU A 122 9.98 -11.58 2.63
CA LEU A 122 10.31 -10.67 1.55
C LEU A 122 11.51 -9.82 1.99
N GLU A 123 12.69 -10.45 2.06
CA GLU A 123 13.92 -9.71 2.31
C GLU A 123 14.27 -8.86 1.09
N ALA A 124 14.78 -7.67 1.32
CA ALA A 124 15.03 -6.70 0.25
C ALA A 124 16.21 -5.80 0.60
N GLU A 125 17.08 -5.59 -0.35
CA GLU A 125 18.13 -4.57 -0.26
C GLU A 125 17.53 -3.17 -0.37
N ARG A 126 18.19 -2.19 0.22
CA ARG A 126 17.86 -0.78 0.08
C ARG A 126 17.69 -0.40 -1.39
N GLY A 127 16.63 0.32 -1.69
CA GLY A 127 16.28 0.76 -3.05
C GLY A 127 15.36 -0.21 -3.80
N THR A 128 15.10 -1.40 -3.26
CA THR A 128 14.18 -2.37 -3.86
C THR A 128 12.73 -1.86 -3.78
N LEU A 129 11.99 -2.05 -4.85
CA LEU A 129 10.52 -1.91 -4.89
C LEU A 129 9.88 -3.31 -4.80
N ILE A 130 9.01 -3.49 -3.82
CA ILE A 130 8.12 -4.65 -3.72
C ILE A 130 6.71 -4.19 -4.08
N LEU A 131 6.07 -4.91 -5.01
CA LEU A 131 4.67 -4.69 -5.36
C LEU A 131 3.80 -5.70 -4.61
N LEU A 132 2.78 -5.18 -3.91
CA LEU A 132 1.83 -5.97 -3.16
C LEU A 132 0.45 -5.83 -3.81
N ASN A 133 -0.12 -6.95 -4.24
CA ASN A 133 -1.54 -6.98 -4.59
C ASN A 133 -2.36 -6.68 -3.34
N GLY A 134 -3.34 -5.77 -3.43
CA GLY A 134 -4.11 -5.31 -2.26
C GLY A 134 -4.88 -6.40 -1.52
N THR A 135 -5.10 -7.56 -2.13
CA THR A 135 -5.73 -8.72 -1.50
C THR A 135 -4.72 -9.79 -1.03
N LEU A 136 -3.41 -9.53 -1.15
CA LEU A 136 -2.37 -10.45 -0.70
C LEU A 136 -2.18 -10.38 0.83
N PRO A 137 -2.44 -11.47 1.57
CA PRO A 137 -2.16 -11.51 3.01
C PRO A 137 -0.66 -11.33 3.27
N HIS A 138 -0.35 -10.34 4.07
CA HIS A 138 1.03 -10.02 4.43
C HIS A 138 1.12 -9.50 5.86
N ARG A 139 2.32 -9.57 6.43
CA ARG A 139 2.64 -9.09 7.77
C ARG A 139 4.09 -8.63 7.85
N SER A 140 4.52 -8.04 8.94
CA SER A 140 5.95 -7.86 9.25
C SER A 140 6.24 -8.11 10.72
N GLY A 141 7.34 -8.82 11.00
CA GLY A 141 7.79 -9.06 12.36
C GLY A 141 8.27 -7.81 13.09
N ALA A 142 8.48 -7.92 14.39
CA ALA A 142 9.15 -6.87 15.16
C ALA A 142 10.62 -6.72 14.70
N ASN A 143 11.17 -5.53 14.90
CA ASN A 143 12.60 -5.31 14.71
C ASN A 143 13.34 -5.69 15.99
N THR A 144 14.00 -6.83 15.97
CA THR A 144 14.83 -7.35 17.10
C THR A 144 16.31 -7.04 16.91
N SER A 145 16.70 -6.38 15.82
CA SER A 145 18.09 -6.05 15.49
C SER A 145 18.52 -4.67 15.99
N ASP A 146 19.80 -4.37 15.83
CA ASP A 146 20.37 -3.05 16.10
C ASP A 146 20.32 -2.09 14.89
N LYS A 147 19.72 -2.53 13.78
CA LYS A 147 19.59 -1.72 12.56
C LYS A 147 18.14 -1.30 12.33
N PRO A 148 17.88 -0.08 11.86
CA PRO A 148 16.54 0.33 11.49
C PRO A 148 16.06 -0.43 10.24
N ARG A 149 14.75 -0.42 10.03
CA ARG A 149 14.12 -0.85 8.77
C ARG A 149 13.06 0.18 8.38
N HIS A 150 13.49 1.22 7.73
CA HIS A 150 12.59 2.23 7.20
C HIS A 150 12.10 1.84 5.82
N ALA A 151 10.88 2.20 5.53
CA ALA A 151 10.27 2.01 4.22
C ALA A 151 9.37 3.19 3.85
N TYR A 152 9.20 3.40 2.58
CA TYR A 152 8.20 4.29 2.04
C TYR A 152 7.17 3.47 1.26
N THR A 153 5.89 3.67 1.56
CA THR A 153 4.82 2.92 0.92
C THR A 153 3.83 3.88 0.27
N ILE A 154 3.39 3.54 -0.93
CA ILE A 154 2.33 4.22 -1.66
C ILE A 154 1.26 3.18 -1.95
N HIS A 155 -0.01 3.55 -1.80
CA HIS A 155 -1.13 2.75 -2.29
C HIS A 155 -1.80 3.47 -3.45
N ALA A 156 -1.93 2.77 -4.56
CA ALA A 156 -2.65 3.24 -5.74
C ALA A 156 -3.83 2.32 -6.06
N ILE A 157 -4.83 2.89 -6.71
CA ILE A 157 -6.01 2.19 -7.23
C ILE A 157 -6.18 2.49 -8.71
N ASP A 158 -6.98 1.68 -9.40
CA ASP A 158 -7.48 2.04 -10.71
C ASP A 158 -8.61 3.06 -10.57
N GLY A 159 -8.45 4.23 -11.18
CA GLY A 159 -9.45 5.29 -11.15
C GLY A 159 -10.75 4.98 -11.91
N THR A 160 -10.81 3.85 -12.62
CA THR A 160 -12.06 3.32 -13.21
C THR A 160 -12.87 2.49 -12.22
N ALA A 161 -12.28 2.09 -11.08
CA ALA A 161 -12.98 1.37 -10.03
C ALA A 161 -13.80 2.35 -9.15
N ASN A 162 -14.93 1.88 -8.65
CA ASN A 162 -15.69 2.63 -7.65
C ASN A 162 -14.92 2.62 -6.32
N TYR A 163 -14.72 3.79 -5.73
CA TYR A 163 -14.17 3.97 -4.38
C TYR A 163 -15.31 4.42 -3.46
N PRO A 164 -15.91 3.51 -2.66
CA PRO A 164 -17.05 3.82 -1.83
C PRO A 164 -16.79 4.94 -0.82
N ASP A 165 -17.77 5.78 -0.58
CA ASP A 165 -17.68 6.96 0.31
C ASP A 165 -17.73 6.60 1.80
N ASP A 166 -17.96 5.34 2.13
CA ASP A 166 -17.87 4.78 3.47
C ASP A 166 -16.49 4.16 3.81
N ASN A 167 -15.54 4.26 2.92
CA ASN A 167 -14.14 3.97 3.24
C ASN A 167 -13.62 4.94 4.32
N TRP A 168 -12.79 4.44 5.25
CA TRP A 168 -12.24 5.26 6.33
C TRP A 168 -11.40 6.45 5.82
N LEU A 169 -10.66 6.25 4.72
CA LEU A 169 -9.88 7.29 4.09
C LEU A 169 -10.77 8.08 3.14
N LEU A 170 -11.28 9.20 3.62
CA LEU A 170 -12.11 10.07 2.82
C LEU A 170 -11.28 10.84 1.80
N THR A 171 -11.75 10.84 0.58
CA THR A 171 -11.15 11.62 -0.52
C THR A 171 -11.79 13.00 -0.65
N ASN A 172 -12.20 13.62 0.48
CA ASN A 172 -12.95 14.88 0.56
C ASN A 172 -12.58 15.85 -0.55
N ASP A 173 -13.42 15.99 -1.56
CA ASP A 173 -13.35 16.95 -2.69
C ASP A 173 -11.97 17.12 -3.37
N LYS A 174 -10.95 16.49 -2.86
CA LYS A 174 -9.66 16.43 -3.52
C LYS A 174 -9.72 15.29 -4.51
N LYS A 175 -9.85 15.62 -5.79
CA LYS A 175 -9.60 14.66 -6.87
C LYS A 175 -8.32 13.91 -6.54
N LEU A 176 -8.43 12.59 -6.39
CA LEU A 176 -7.25 11.73 -6.24
C LEU A 176 -6.28 12.08 -7.36
N THR A 177 -5.04 12.32 -7.01
CA THR A 177 -4.05 12.76 -8.01
C THR A 177 -3.67 11.57 -8.88
N THR A 178 -3.88 11.72 -10.18
CA THR A 178 -3.46 10.70 -11.16
C THR A 178 -1.94 10.69 -11.27
N ILE A 179 -1.31 9.53 -11.20
CA ILE A 179 0.14 9.38 -11.38
C ILE A 179 0.58 9.86 -12.78
N VAL A 180 -0.32 9.91 -13.75
CA VAL A 180 -0.03 10.04 -15.19
C VAL A 180 -0.23 11.43 -15.77
N ASN A 181 -0.66 12.44 -15.03
CA ASN A 181 -0.98 13.76 -15.63
C ASN A 181 0.19 14.49 -16.34
N HIS A 182 1.41 13.94 -16.33
CA HIS A 182 2.56 14.54 -17.03
C HIS A 182 2.99 13.83 -18.34
N ILE A 183 2.55 12.60 -18.60
CA ILE A 183 3.04 11.88 -19.80
C ILE A 183 2.31 12.31 -21.07
N LEU A 184 1.01 12.62 -20.99
CA LEU A 184 0.23 13.00 -22.17
C LEU A 184 0.42 14.46 -22.59
N ALA A 185 0.89 15.35 -21.72
CA ALA A 185 1.09 16.75 -22.06
C ALA A 185 2.39 17.01 -22.82
N SER A 186 3.37 16.12 -22.76
CA SER A 186 4.65 16.27 -23.48
C SER A 186 4.68 15.56 -24.85
N ALA A 187 3.79 14.62 -25.11
CA ALA A 187 3.72 13.88 -26.37
C ALA A 187 2.97 14.61 -27.51
N PHE A 188 2.36 15.76 -27.21
CA PHE A 188 1.62 16.57 -28.20
C PHE A 188 2.23 17.97 -28.40
N ARG A 189 3.51 18.16 -28.09
CA ARG A 189 4.26 19.37 -28.42
C ARG A 189 5.51 19.02 -29.23
N GLU A 190 5.29 18.57 -30.45
CA GLU A 190 6.22 18.69 -31.57
C GLU A 190 5.44 19.03 -32.83
#